data_87bf8697f44d2a2dde5e5ac9eca33d87
#
_entry.id   87bf8697f44d2a2dde5e5ac9eca33d87
#
_cell.length_a   1.000
_cell.length_b   1.000
_cell.length_c   1.000
_cell.angle_alpha   90.00
_cell.angle_beta   90.00
_cell.angle_gamma   90.00
#
_symmetry.space_group_name_H-M   'P 1'
#
loop_
_entity.id
_entity.type
_entity.pdbx_description
1 polymer ?
#
loop_
_entity_poly.entity_id
_entity_poly.type
_entity_poly.pdbx_seq_one_letter_code
_entity_poly.pdbx_strand_id
1 'polypeptide(L)'
;MTTPRVFIIRHGETEWSLNGRHTGTTDIPLTTNGERRIRATGRALVGPDRLIVPKNLAHIYVSPRKRAQRTLELLGLGAKGPLPWDQHGDVEACVSADGGTDGARIEVTEAVREWDYGDYEGVTSREIRERRKEEGLDGEWDIWRDGCPGGE
;
A
#
# COMPACT_ATOMS: atom_id res chain seq x y z
N MET A 1 -0.58 31.48 5.60
CA MET A 1 -0.78 30.05 5.91
C MET A 1 -0.43 29.26 4.68
N THR A 2 0.46 28.30 4.76
CA THR A 2 0.78 27.40 3.63
C THR A 2 -0.25 26.27 3.59
N THR A 3 -0.84 26.04 2.43
CA THR A 3 -1.75 24.91 2.23
C THR A 3 -0.96 23.59 2.36
N PRO A 4 -1.38 22.64 3.23
CA PRO A 4 -0.72 21.34 3.32
C PRO A 4 -0.85 20.59 2.00
N ARG A 5 0.22 19.88 1.61
CA ARG A 5 0.23 18.99 0.45
C ARG A 5 0.10 17.54 0.91
N VAL A 6 -0.70 16.77 0.19
CA VAL A 6 -0.87 15.34 0.40
C VAL A 6 -0.34 14.59 -0.83
N PHE A 7 0.47 13.56 -0.60
CA PHE A 7 0.95 12.66 -1.63
C PHE A 7 0.33 11.29 -1.38
N ILE A 8 -0.34 10.75 -2.38
CA ILE A 8 -0.94 9.42 -2.34
C ILE A 8 -0.14 8.54 -3.30
N ILE A 9 0.44 7.46 -2.77
CA ILE A 9 1.31 6.57 -3.53
C ILE A 9 0.78 5.15 -3.40
N ARG A 10 0.40 4.56 -4.54
CA ARG A 10 0.04 3.14 -4.61
C ARG A 10 1.29 2.27 -4.56
N HIS A 11 1.18 1.10 -3.97
CA HIS A 11 2.26 0.10 -3.95
C HIS A 11 2.71 -0.30 -5.37
N GLY A 12 3.94 -0.79 -5.49
CA GLY A 12 4.51 -1.29 -6.73
C GLY A 12 3.81 -2.53 -7.27
N GLU A 13 4.24 -2.98 -8.43
CA GLU A 13 3.74 -4.16 -9.13
C GLU A 13 3.90 -5.43 -8.29
N THR A 14 2.84 -6.25 -8.24
CA THR A 14 2.80 -7.59 -7.64
C THR A 14 2.33 -8.60 -8.68
N GLU A 15 2.54 -9.91 -8.46
CA GLU A 15 2.04 -10.95 -9.36
C GLU A 15 0.52 -10.85 -9.57
N TRP A 16 -0.24 -10.57 -8.51
CA TRP A 16 -1.68 -10.44 -8.63
C TRP A 16 -2.12 -9.17 -9.36
N SER A 17 -1.35 -8.08 -9.26
CA SER A 17 -1.63 -6.89 -10.06
C SER A 17 -1.37 -7.10 -11.56
N LEU A 18 -0.48 -8.02 -11.93
CA LEU A 18 -0.21 -8.39 -13.32
C LEU A 18 -1.31 -9.26 -13.93
N ASN A 19 -1.85 -10.18 -13.16
CA ASN A 19 -2.87 -11.11 -13.66
C ASN A 19 -4.31 -10.67 -13.36
N GLY A 20 -4.50 -9.48 -12.76
CA GLY A 20 -5.81 -8.88 -12.50
C GLY A 20 -6.58 -9.47 -11.33
N ARG A 21 -5.90 -10.17 -10.42
CA ARG A 21 -6.50 -10.69 -9.18
C ARG A 21 -6.65 -9.58 -8.15
N HIS A 22 -7.79 -9.56 -7.47
CA HIS A 22 -8.02 -8.65 -6.36
C HIS A 22 -7.14 -9.04 -5.16
N THR A 23 -6.51 -8.05 -4.53
CA THR A 23 -5.54 -8.27 -3.46
C THR A 23 -5.84 -7.34 -2.30
N GLY A 24 -6.53 -7.79 -1.30
CA GLY A 24 -6.84 -7.06 -0.07
C GLY A 24 -5.89 -7.44 1.06
N THR A 25 -6.28 -8.47 1.79
CA THR A 25 -5.61 -8.92 3.02
C THR A 25 -4.39 -9.79 2.79
N THR A 26 -4.29 -10.46 1.65
CA THR A 26 -3.17 -11.37 1.33
C THR A 26 -1.87 -10.60 1.12
N ASP A 27 -0.80 -11.06 1.75
CA ASP A 27 0.51 -10.41 1.73
C ASP A 27 1.34 -10.87 0.53
N ILE A 28 0.99 -10.39 -0.65
CA ILE A 28 1.73 -10.63 -1.89
C ILE A 28 2.91 -9.65 -1.98
N PRO A 29 4.16 -10.14 -2.19
CA PRO A 29 5.33 -9.28 -2.34
C PRO A 29 5.33 -8.52 -3.67
N LEU A 30 6.17 -7.51 -3.76
CA LEU A 30 6.46 -6.85 -5.03
C LEU A 30 7.23 -7.80 -5.96
N THR A 31 7.00 -7.68 -7.27
CA THR A 31 7.85 -8.32 -8.26
C THR A 31 9.21 -7.60 -8.35
N THR A 32 10.23 -8.28 -8.86
CA THR A 32 11.53 -7.66 -9.15
C THR A 32 11.39 -6.41 -10.04
N ASN A 33 10.48 -6.46 -11.02
CA ASN A 33 10.18 -5.31 -11.87
C ASN A 33 9.48 -4.19 -11.07
N GLY A 34 8.53 -4.54 -10.21
CA GLY A 34 7.87 -3.60 -9.29
C GLY A 34 8.88 -2.85 -8.44
N GLU A 35 9.80 -3.56 -7.78
CA GLU A 35 10.87 -2.94 -6.99
C GLU A 35 11.73 -1.98 -7.83
N ARG A 36 12.16 -2.43 -9.02
CA ARG A 36 12.97 -1.61 -9.92
C ARG A 36 12.26 -0.32 -10.31
N ARG A 37 10.96 -0.39 -10.62
CA ARG A 37 10.13 0.77 -10.97
C ARG A 37 9.98 1.74 -9.81
N ILE A 38 9.71 1.25 -8.60
CA ILE A 38 9.61 2.10 -7.40
C ILE A 38 10.93 2.81 -7.12
N ARG A 39 12.06 2.13 -7.19
CA ARG A 39 13.39 2.78 -7.05
C ARG A 39 13.61 3.87 -8.10
N ALA A 40 13.19 3.64 -9.34
CA ALA A 40 13.28 4.65 -10.41
C ALA A 40 12.37 5.85 -10.11
N THR A 41 11.15 5.60 -9.64
CA THR A 41 10.18 6.63 -9.21
C THR A 41 10.76 7.46 -8.05
N GLY A 42 11.33 6.81 -7.05
CA GLY A 42 12.00 7.51 -5.94
C GLY A 42 13.10 8.45 -6.43
N ARG A 43 14.01 7.96 -7.27
CA ARG A 43 15.06 8.80 -7.85
C ARG A 43 14.53 9.99 -8.67
N ALA A 44 13.38 9.83 -9.33
CA ALA A 44 12.77 10.90 -10.13
C ALA A 44 12.04 11.94 -9.31
N LEU A 45 11.35 11.52 -8.24
CA LEU A 45 10.38 12.35 -7.53
C LEU A 45 10.81 12.76 -6.12
N VAL A 46 11.81 12.10 -5.53
CA VAL A 46 12.24 12.34 -4.14
C VAL A 46 13.61 13.00 -4.10
N GLY A 47 13.73 14.09 -3.36
CA GLY A 47 14.99 14.82 -3.19
C GLY A 47 14.80 16.29 -2.89
N PRO A 48 15.91 17.04 -2.62
CA PRO A 48 15.86 18.45 -2.21
C PRO A 48 15.12 19.34 -3.20
N ASP A 49 15.30 19.09 -4.51
CA ASP A 49 14.74 19.88 -5.60
C ASP A 49 13.71 19.08 -6.41
N ARG A 50 13.05 18.11 -5.76
CA ARG A 50 12.08 17.22 -6.38
C ARG A 50 10.66 17.49 -5.86
N LEU A 51 9.71 16.76 -6.42
CA LEU A 51 8.29 16.87 -6.05
C LEU A 51 8.08 16.59 -4.54
N ILE A 52 8.74 15.55 -4.03
CA ILE A 52 8.67 15.14 -2.64
C ILE A 52 10.02 15.49 -1.99
N VAL A 53 9.98 16.47 -1.11
CA VAL A 53 11.16 16.90 -0.34
C VAL A 53 11.04 16.26 1.06
N PRO A 54 11.86 15.24 1.40
CA PRO A 54 11.70 14.47 2.64
C PRO A 54 11.63 15.33 3.91
N LYS A 55 12.51 16.32 4.03
CA LYS A 55 12.53 17.24 5.18
C LYS A 55 11.25 18.05 5.40
N ASN A 56 10.39 18.14 4.37
CA ASN A 56 9.12 18.87 4.45
C ASN A 56 7.94 17.97 4.77
N LEU A 57 8.16 16.65 4.91
CA LEU A 57 7.13 15.72 5.31
C LEU A 57 6.94 15.78 6.82
N ALA A 58 5.70 15.98 7.25
CA ALA A 58 5.35 15.98 8.68
C ALA A 58 4.94 14.57 9.15
N HIS A 59 4.24 13.81 8.29
CA HIS A 59 3.70 12.51 8.63
C HIS A 59 3.64 11.60 7.39
N ILE A 60 3.88 10.31 7.59
CA ILE A 60 3.77 9.27 6.57
C ILE A 60 2.90 8.16 7.13
N TYR A 61 1.74 7.96 6.53
CA TYR A 61 0.87 6.82 6.81
C TYR A 61 1.19 5.70 5.83
N VAL A 62 1.30 4.47 6.33
CA VAL A 62 1.55 3.29 5.52
C VAL A 62 0.64 2.15 5.91
N SER A 63 0.10 1.44 4.91
CA SER A 63 -0.66 0.21 5.12
C SER A 63 0.21 -0.88 5.76
N PRO A 64 -0.34 -1.75 6.63
CA PRO A 64 0.41 -2.86 7.23
C PRO A 64 0.82 -3.94 6.23
N ARG A 65 0.36 -3.87 4.98
CA ARG A 65 0.69 -4.87 3.96
C ARG A 65 2.15 -4.74 3.50
N LYS A 66 2.86 -5.87 3.42
CA LYS A 66 4.29 -5.93 3.04
C LYS A 66 4.60 -5.20 1.73
N ARG A 67 3.70 -5.30 0.73
CA ARG A 67 3.85 -4.57 -0.54
C ARG A 67 3.89 -3.04 -0.38
N ALA A 68 3.10 -2.49 0.56
CA ALA A 68 3.09 -1.06 0.84
C ALA A 68 4.33 -0.64 1.63
N GLN A 69 4.69 -1.39 2.66
CA GLN A 69 5.90 -1.18 3.45
C GLN A 69 7.14 -1.22 2.55
N ARG A 70 7.26 -2.26 1.72
CA ARG A 70 8.36 -2.38 0.76
C ARG A 70 8.40 -1.24 -0.25
N THR A 71 7.26 -0.74 -0.68
CA THR A 71 7.19 0.44 -1.55
C THR A 71 7.77 1.67 -0.85
N LEU A 72 7.41 1.91 0.42
CA LEU A 72 7.96 3.02 1.19
C LEU A 72 9.49 2.92 1.33
N GLU A 73 10.04 1.76 1.66
CA GLU A 73 11.48 1.52 1.74
C GLU A 73 12.20 1.91 0.43
N LEU A 74 11.64 1.49 -0.70
CA LEU A 74 12.26 1.66 -2.02
C LEU A 74 12.15 3.07 -2.59
N LEU A 75 11.24 3.89 -2.07
CA LEU A 75 11.09 5.28 -2.50
C LEU A 75 12.29 6.16 -2.13
N GLY A 76 13.08 5.77 -1.13
CA GLY A 76 14.28 6.51 -0.75
C GLY A 76 13.96 7.85 -0.08
N LEU A 77 12.96 7.90 0.79
CA LEU A 77 12.56 9.10 1.53
C LEU A 77 13.59 9.50 2.62
N GLY A 78 14.71 8.81 2.72
CA GLY A 78 15.78 9.16 3.68
C GLY A 78 15.47 8.73 5.11
N ALA A 79 14.66 7.71 5.32
CA ALA A 79 14.40 7.17 6.65
C ALA A 79 15.72 6.76 7.32
N LYS A 80 15.93 7.27 8.53
CA LYS A 80 17.11 6.99 9.35
C LYS A 80 16.69 6.11 10.53
N GLY A 81 17.33 4.97 10.68
CA GLY A 81 17.04 4.00 11.74
C GLY A 81 16.07 2.90 11.31
N PRO A 82 15.74 2.00 12.24
CA PRO A 82 14.83 0.88 11.95
C PRO A 82 13.44 1.40 11.62
N LEU A 83 12.82 0.81 10.61
CA LEU A 83 11.42 1.08 10.27
C LEU A 83 10.50 0.37 11.28
N PRO A 84 9.23 0.83 11.47
CA PRO A 84 8.35 0.23 12.46
C PRO A 84 8.14 -1.28 12.34
N TRP A 85 8.29 -1.84 11.14
CA TRP A 85 8.16 -3.29 10.86
C TRP A 85 9.48 -4.07 10.94
N ASP A 86 10.62 -3.39 11.08
CA ASP A 86 11.92 -4.06 11.28
C ASP A 86 12.13 -4.48 12.74
N GLN A 87 11.29 -4.03 13.66
CA GLN A 87 11.35 -4.36 15.07
C GLN A 87 10.67 -5.71 15.31
N HIS A 88 11.48 -6.75 15.49
CA HIS A 88 11.03 -8.03 15.98
C HIS A 88 10.77 -7.95 17.49
N GLY A 89 9.53 -7.96 17.89
CA GLY A 89 9.11 -8.06 19.30
C GLY A 89 8.17 -6.95 19.72
N ASP A 90 7.11 -7.36 20.35
CA ASP A 90 6.08 -6.63 21.10
C ASP A 90 5.60 -5.28 20.54
N VAL A 91 4.39 -5.32 20.07
CA VAL A 91 3.65 -4.28 19.33
C VAL A 91 3.46 -2.96 20.10
N GLU A 92 3.80 -2.90 21.38
CA GLU A 92 3.64 -1.69 22.22
C GLU A 92 4.83 -0.71 22.14
N ALA A 93 5.95 -1.08 21.55
CA ALA A 93 7.17 -0.26 21.51
C ALA A 93 7.35 0.58 20.24
N CYS A 94 6.44 0.51 19.28
CA CYS A 94 6.63 1.06 17.93
C CYS A 94 6.32 2.55 17.76
N VAL A 95 6.18 3.33 18.81
CA VAL A 95 5.65 4.70 18.68
C VAL A 95 6.70 5.79 18.81
N SER A 96 7.96 5.48 18.98
CA SER A 96 9.00 6.51 19.18
C SER A 96 10.36 6.18 18.60
N ALA A 97 10.40 5.50 17.46
CA ALA A 97 11.65 5.45 16.75
C ALA A 97 11.83 6.80 16.01
N ASP A 98 12.95 7.49 16.29
CA ASP A 98 13.48 8.57 15.45
C ASP A 98 13.83 8.09 14.02
N GLY A 99 13.19 7.05 13.56
CA GLY A 99 13.33 6.43 12.26
C GLY A 99 12.52 7.10 11.16
N GLY A 100 11.94 8.26 11.44
CA GLY A 100 11.28 9.07 10.44
C GLY A 100 12.27 9.70 9.46
N THR A 101 11.79 10.05 8.30
CA THR A 101 12.46 10.88 7.31
C THR A 101 12.75 12.24 7.94
N ASP A 102 13.99 12.62 8.19
CA ASP A 102 14.42 13.95 8.67
C ASP A 102 13.42 14.67 9.63
N GLY A 103 12.62 13.93 10.40
CA GLY A 103 11.62 14.44 11.32
C GLY A 103 10.16 14.03 11.03
N ALA A 104 9.85 13.39 9.91
CA ALA A 104 8.51 12.86 9.64
C ALA A 104 8.23 11.61 10.49
N ARG A 105 7.06 11.58 11.12
CA ARG A 105 6.57 10.39 11.82
C ARG A 105 6.05 9.37 10.81
N ILE A 106 6.53 8.13 10.89
CA ILE A 106 5.99 7.00 10.13
C ILE A 106 4.99 6.25 11.01
N GLU A 107 3.79 6.04 10.49
CA GLU A 107 2.71 5.35 11.18
C GLU A 107 2.14 4.23 10.30
N VAL A 108 2.20 3.00 10.82
CA VAL A 108 1.52 1.85 10.20
C VAL A 108 0.07 1.87 10.67
N THR A 109 -0.88 1.90 9.72
CA THR A 109 -2.30 1.99 10.07
C THR A 109 -3.19 1.24 9.09
N GLU A 110 -4.21 0.58 9.62
CA GLU A 110 -5.26 -0.05 8.82
C GLU A 110 -6.18 0.98 8.13
N ALA A 111 -6.18 2.24 8.57
CA ALA A 111 -7.00 3.29 7.96
C ALA A 111 -6.68 3.58 6.49
N VAL A 112 -5.49 3.17 6.03
CA VAL A 112 -5.07 3.28 4.61
C VAL A 112 -4.82 1.89 4.00
N ARG A 113 -5.47 0.85 4.53
CA ARG A 113 -5.39 -0.49 3.97
C ARG A 113 -6.17 -0.59 2.66
N GLU A 114 -5.92 -1.67 1.93
CA GLU A 114 -6.74 -2.05 0.78
C GLU A 114 -8.08 -2.63 1.26
N TRP A 115 -9.07 -2.60 0.37
CA TRP A 115 -10.37 -3.21 0.55
C TRP A 115 -10.28 -4.68 0.97
N ASP A 116 -11.18 -5.13 1.83
CA ASP A 116 -11.29 -6.55 2.17
C ASP A 116 -12.19 -7.25 1.14
N TYR A 117 -11.57 -7.99 0.25
CA TYR A 117 -12.28 -8.67 -0.83
C TYR A 117 -13.02 -9.94 -0.39
N GLY A 118 -12.87 -10.40 0.87
CA GLY A 118 -13.56 -11.59 1.38
C GLY A 118 -13.40 -12.79 0.46
N ASP A 119 -14.51 -13.38 0.01
CA ASP A 119 -14.52 -14.56 -0.89
C ASP A 119 -14.01 -14.25 -2.31
N TYR A 120 -13.83 -12.98 -2.64
CA TYR A 120 -13.24 -12.54 -3.91
C TYR A 120 -11.75 -12.26 -3.84
N GLU A 121 -11.13 -12.48 -2.69
CA GLU A 121 -9.66 -12.39 -2.53
C GLU A 121 -8.95 -13.36 -3.49
N GLY A 122 -8.01 -12.85 -4.26
CA GLY A 122 -7.28 -13.64 -5.26
C GLY A 122 -8.09 -14.02 -6.51
N VAL A 123 -9.29 -13.49 -6.70
CA VAL A 123 -10.18 -13.75 -7.84
C VAL A 123 -10.12 -12.57 -8.80
N THR A 124 -10.21 -12.83 -10.09
CA THR A 124 -10.32 -11.78 -11.12
C THR A 124 -11.75 -11.29 -11.28
N SER A 125 -11.93 -10.06 -11.77
CA SER A 125 -13.27 -9.53 -12.06
C SER A 125 -14.07 -10.40 -13.03
N ARG A 126 -13.41 -11.13 -13.94
CA ARG A 126 -14.06 -12.07 -14.86
C ARG A 126 -14.62 -13.27 -14.09
N GLU A 127 -13.79 -13.89 -13.26
CA GLU A 127 -14.19 -15.04 -12.44
C GLU A 127 -15.33 -14.68 -11.46
N ILE A 128 -15.30 -13.45 -10.91
CA ILE A 128 -16.40 -12.94 -10.05
C ILE A 128 -17.69 -12.89 -10.83
N ARG A 129 -17.70 -12.33 -12.04
CA ARG A 129 -18.91 -12.26 -12.87
C ARG A 129 -19.45 -13.65 -13.26
N GLU A 130 -18.56 -14.59 -13.54
CA GLU A 130 -18.93 -15.98 -13.85
C GLU A 130 -19.60 -16.63 -12.62
N ARG A 131 -19.01 -16.56 -11.44
CA ARG A 131 -19.61 -17.06 -10.17
C ARG A 131 -20.97 -16.45 -9.89
N ARG A 132 -21.10 -15.12 -10.00
CA ARG A 132 -22.38 -14.43 -9.77
C ARG A 132 -23.49 -14.90 -10.70
N LYS A 133 -23.17 -15.19 -11.98
CA LYS A 133 -24.15 -15.76 -12.93
C LYS A 133 -24.58 -17.16 -12.53
N GLU A 134 -23.67 -18.00 -12.08
CA GLU A 134 -23.96 -19.34 -11.58
C GLU A 134 -24.87 -19.31 -10.35
N GLU A 135 -24.72 -18.28 -9.51
CA GLU A 135 -25.56 -18.01 -8.33
C GLU A 135 -26.90 -17.34 -8.68
N GLY A 136 -27.19 -17.07 -9.96
CA GLY A 136 -28.41 -16.40 -10.40
C GLY A 136 -28.46 -14.90 -10.14
N LEU A 137 -27.29 -14.30 -9.85
CA LEU A 137 -27.14 -12.85 -9.66
C LEU A 137 -26.87 -12.14 -11.00
N ASP A 138 -27.07 -10.82 -11.02
CA ASP A 138 -26.64 -10.01 -12.15
C ASP A 138 -25.13 -10.17 -12.38
N GLY A 139 -24.75 -10.41 -13.62
CA GLY A 139 -23.34 -10.63 -13.99
C GLY A 139 -22.46 -9.38 -13.92
N GLU A 140 -23.02 -8.20 -13.77
CA GLU A 140 -22.28 -6.95 -13.58
C GLU A 140 -21.96 -6.76 -12.09
N TRP A 141 -20.69 -7.00 -11.71
CA TRP A 141 -20.22 -6.70 -10.36
C TRP A 141 -19.55 -5.34 -10.30
N ASP A 142 -19.95 -4.55 -9.32
CA ASP A 142 -19.36 -3.27 -8.96
C ASP A 142 -19.09 -3.27 -7.44
N ILE A 143 -17.83 -3.12 -7.07
CA ILE A 143 -17.39 -3.21 -5.66
C ILE A 143 -18.11 -2.22 -4.74
N TRP A 144 -18.41 -1.02 -5.25
CA TRP A 144 -19.06 0.03 -4.45
C TRP A 144 -20.55 -0.19 -4.24
N ARG A 145 -21.18 -0.95 -5.15
CA ARG A 145 -22.61 -1.25 -5.11
C ARG A 145 -22.88 -2.60 -4.46
N ASP A 146 -22.09 -3.60 -4.82
CA ASP A 146 -22.39 -5.01 -4.51
C ASP A 146 -21.54 -5.53 -3.33
N GLY A 147 -20.44 -4.84 -3.01
CA GLY A 147 -19.50 -5.28 -1.98
C GLY A 147 -18.80 -6.59 -2.30
N CYS A 148 -18.27 -7.23 -1.27
CA CYS A 148 -17.62 -8.52 -1.37
C CYS A 148 -18.17 -9.47 -0.30
N PRO A 149 -18.68 -10.65 -0.67
CA PRO A 149 -19.15 -11.64 0.30
C PRO A 149 -18.01 -12.01 1.30
N GLY A 150 -18.31 -12.00 2.58
CA GLY A 150 -17.32 -12.27 3.63
C GLY A 150 -16.28 -11.16 3.87
N GLY A 151 -16.39 -10.04 3.16
CA GLY A 151 -15.51 -8.88 3.27
C GLY A 151 -16.27 -7.57 3.49
N GLU A 152 -15.83 -6.50 2.81
CA GLU A 152 -16.46 -5.15 2.84
C GLU A 152 -17.44 -4.94 1.70
#